data_b50c3038af04ee8ae36df066c76264f7
#
_entry.id   b50c3038af04ee8ae36df066c76264f7
#
_cell.length_a   1.000
_cell.length_b   1.000
_cell.length_c   1.000
_cell.angle_alpha   90.00
_cell.angle_beta   90.00
_cell.angle_gamma   90.00
#
_symmetry.space_group_name_H-M   'P 1'
#
loop_
_entity.id
_entity.type
_entity.pdbx_description
1 polymer ?
#
loop_
_entity_poly.entity_id
_entity_poly.type
_entity_poly.pdbx_seq_one_letter_code
_entity_poly.pdbx_strand_id
1 'polypeptide(L)'
;MITVLGNGQNSNTYPPGPIRDLILTDLQDNATFTLSFTFPGDDLNTGTVKNYSIFYSKNISDLQDLHPNSPVDFITEDMLNCDWCTLDPLPVFSESFLWVNSSYFDPEVQYYFRVLAVDNGGKTSTSNMVAFTPCPFWLEVYNKQDLSFFYVKLYSA
;
A
#
# COMPACT_ATOMS: atom_id res chain seq x y z
N MET A 1 34.79 -33.35 -13.58
CA MET A 1 33.84 -33.45 -12.58
C MET A 1 33.22 -32.13 -12.30
N ILE A 2 31.98 -32.03 -12.15
CA ILE A 2 31.34 -30.82 -11.93
C ILE A 2 31.02 -30.69 -10.52
N THR A 3 31.50 -29.71 -9.93
CA THR A 3 31.20 -29.51 -8.59
C THR A 3 30.08 -28.58 -8.50
N VAL A 4 29.07 -29.01 -7.98
CA VAL A 4 27.97 -28.19 -7.85
C VAL A 4 28.11 -27.44 -6.68
N LEU A 5 28.59 -26.33 -6.85
CA LEU A 5 28.80 -25.64 -5.77
C LEU A 5 27.67 -25.06 -5.34
N GLY A 6 26.85 -24.95 -5.80
CA GLY A 6 25.84 -24.27 -5.49
C GLY A 6 25.32 -24.31 -4.29
N ASN A 7 25.52 -25.15 -3.90
CA ASN A 7 25.18 -25.22 -2.69
C ASN A 7 24.15 -24.37 -2.42
N GLY A 8 23.45 -24.17 -3.10
CA GLY A 8 22.31 -23.60 -2.81
C GLY A 8 22.33 -22.32 -2.40
N GLN A 9 23.22 -21.82 -2.63
CA GLN A 9 23.26 -20.76 -2.27
C GLN A 9 22.52 -20.01 -2.94
N ASN A 10 21.78 -19.63 -2.59
CA ASN A 10 21.03 -18.80 -2.93
C ASN A 10 21.45 -18.00 -3.81
N SER A 11 21.06 -18.00 -4.60
CA SER A 11 21.24 -17.35 -5.66
C SER A 11 20.34 -16.21 -5.71
N ASN A 12 20.22 -15.47 -4.79
CA ASN A 12 19.48 -14.24 -4.86
C ASN A 12 20.22 -13.32 -5.82
N THR A 13 20.11 -13.59 -7.09
CA THR A 13 20.84 -12.89 -8.13
C THR A 13 20.10 -11.63 -8.57
N TYR A 14 18.80 -11.66 -8.58
CA TYR A 14 17.98 -10.55 -9.07
C TYR A 14 17.16 -9.95 -7.94
N PRO A 15 16.80 -8.67 -8.06
CA PRO A 15 15.88 -8.07 -7.10
C PRO A 15 14.49 -8.68 -7.21
N PRO A 16 13.58 -8.35 -6.29
CA PRO A 16 12.18 -8.74 -6.45
C PRO A 16 11.63 -8.28 -7.79
N GLY A 17 10.69 -9.02 -8.33
CA GLY A 17 10.04 -8.61 -9.57
C GLY A 17 9.32 -7.28 -9.40
N PRO A 18 9.14 -6.50 -10.46
CA PRO A 18 8.43 -5.23 -10.35
C PRO A 18 6.95 -5.45 -10.08
N ILE A 19 6.38 -4.65 -9.21
CA ILE A 19 4.94 -4.65 -8.96
C ILE A 19 4.34 -3.63 -9.92
N ARG A 20 3.43 -4.05 -10.77
CA ARG A 20 2.88 -3.18 -11.82
C ARG A 20 1.37 -2.99 -11.70
N ASP A 21 0.76 -3.61 -10.74
CA ASP A 21 -0.68 -3.68 -10.57
C ASP A 21 -1.16 -3.11 -9.25
N LEU A 22 -0.42 -2.18 -8.66
CA LEU A 22 -0.92 -1.48 -7.47
C LEU A 22 -2.15 -0.67 -7.87
N ILE A 23 -3.26 -0.94 -7.19
CA ILE A 23 -4.55 -0.30 -7.42
C ILE A 23 -5.08 0.23 -6.10
N LEU A 24 -5.65 1.40 -6.14
CA LEU A 24 -6.34 2.00 -5.02
C LEU A 24 -7.82 2.15 -5.38
N THR A 25 -8.70 1.69 -4.49
CA THR A 25 -10.15 1.83 -4.66
C THR A 25 -10.75 2.53 -3.45
N ASP A 26 -11.46 3.62 -3.68
CA ASP A 26 -12.11 4.38 -2.62
C ASP A 26 -13.45 3.72 -2.27
N LEU A 27 -13.61 3.34 -1.01
CA LEU A 27 -14.88 2.80 -0.50
C LEU A 27 -15.59 3.92 0.25
N GLN A 28 -16.28 4.75 -0.49
CA GLN A 28 -16.83 6.01 0.01
C GLN A 28 -17.71 5.89 1.25
N ASP A 29 -18.35 4.76 1.44
CA ASP A 29 -19.35 4.61 2.51
C ASP A 29 -18.76 4.35 3.89
N ASN A 30 -17.49 3.93 3.99
CA ASN A 30 -16.92 3.45 5.24
C ASN A 30 -15.67 4.19 5.69
N ALA A 31 -15.39 5.36 5.13
CA ALA A 31 -14.14 6.08 5.39
C ALA A 31 -12.92 5.15 5.23
N THR A 32 -12.96 4.31 4.21
CA THR A 32 -11.95 3.29 3.96
C THR A 32 -11.60 3.30 2.48
N PHE A 33 -10.35 3.13 2.17
CA PHE A 33 -9.93 2.82 0.81
C PHE A 33 -9.13 1.53 0.81
N THR A 34 -9.08 0.86 -0.35
CA THR A 34 -8.34 -0.38 -0.46
C THR A 34 -7.10 -0.19 -1.31
N LEU A 35 -6.05 -0.89 -0.94
CA LEU A 35 -4.84 -1.02 -1.73
C LEU A 35 -4.67 -2.49 -2.05
N SER A 36 -4.49 -2.82 -3.31
CA SER A 36 -4.24 -4.19 -3.74
C SER A 36 -3.11 -4.26 -4.74
N PHE A 37 -2.36 -5.33 -4.70
CA PHE A 37 -1.30 -5.62 -5.66
C PHE A 37 -0.94 -7.10 -5.57
N THR A 38 -0.22 -7.61 -6.57
CA THR A 38 0.27 -8.97 -6.59
C THR A 38 1.71 -9.01 -6.08
N PHE A 39 2.00 -9.91 -5.14
CA PHE A 39 3.34 -10.03 -4.58
C PHE A 39 4.33 -10.55 -5.61
N PRO A 40 5.50 -9.91 -5.72
CA PRO A 40 6.60 -10.44 -6.50
C PRO A 40 7.31 -11.56 -5.74
N GLY A 41 8.18 -12.26 -6.42
CA GLY A 41 9.08 -13.19 -5.75
C GLY A 41 10.28 -12.49 -5.15
N ASP A 42 11.00 -13.21 -4.31
CA ASP A 42 12.25 -12.72 -3.72
C ASP A 42 13.34 -12.56 -4.80
N ASP A 43 13.33 -13.43 -5.79
CA ASP A 43 14.25 -13.38 -6.93
C ASP A 43 13.38 -13.36 -8.20
N LEU A 44 13.02 -12.21 -8.67
CA LEU A 44 12.06 -11.97 -9.75
C LEU A 44 10.68 -12.59 -9.43
N ASN A 45 10.43 -13.79 -9.92
CA ASN A 45 9.15 -14.45 -9.79
C ASN A 45 9.23 -15.73 -8.96
N THR A 46 10.22 -15.88 -8.12
CA THR A 46 10.39 -17.06 -7.27
C THR A 46 10.57 -16.64 -5.82
N GLY A 47 10.08 -17.46 -4.91
CA GLY A 47 10.23 -17.25 -3.48
C GLY A 47 9.26 -16.21 -2.89
N THR A 48 9.57 -15.72 -1.73
CA THR A 48 8.78 -14.73 -1.00
C THR A 48 9.71 -13.61 -0.58
N VAL A 49 9.34 -12.37 -0.86
CA VAL A 49 10.16 -11.20 -0.45
C VAL A 49 10.33 -11.17 1.06
N LYS A 50 11.44 -10.62 1.51
CA LYS A 50 11.73 -10.52 2.95
C LYS A 50 10.72 -9.62 3.64
N ASN A 51 10.49 -8.46 3.08
CA ASN A 51 9.47 -7.56 3.59
C ASN A 51 9.08 -6.57 2.50
N TYR A 52 8.05 -5.80 2.77
CA TYR A 52 7.64 -4.71 1.91
C TYR A 52 7.08 -3.57 2.76
N SER A 53 7.02 -2.38 2.19
CA SER A 53 6.38 -1.22 2.81
C SER A 53 5.59 -0.47 1.76
N ILE A 54 4.47 0.11 2.16
CA ILE A 54 3.70 0.98 1.29
C ILE A 54 3.92 2.40 1.77
N PHE A 55 4.73 3.14 1.06
CA PHE A 55 5.04 4.52 1.38
C PHE A 55 4.00 5.47 0.82
N TYR A 56 3.76 6.58 1.50
CA TYR A 56 2.86 7.62 1.02
C TYR A 56 3.43 9.00 1.31
N SER A 57 3.09 9.95 0.46
CA SER A 57 3.47 11.35 0.63
C SER A 57 2.51 12.26 -0.12
N LYS A 58 2.43 13.51 0.34
CA LYS A 58 1.73 14.56 -0.39
C LYS A 58 2.54 15.03 -1.61
N ASN A 59 3.84 14.70 -1.66
CA ASN A 59 4.72 15.12 -2.71
C ASN A 59 5.20 13.90 -3.49
N ILE A 60 4.87 13.83 -4.76
CA ILE A 60 5.21 12.68 -5.60
C ILE A 60 6.72 12.46 -5.69
N SER A 61 7.53 13.51 -5.60
CA SER A 61 8.97 13.37 -5.71
C SER A 61 9.58 12.58 -4.55
N ASP A 62 8.91 12.55 -3.40
CA ASP A 62 9.40 11.79 -2.24
C ASP A 62 9.36 10.28 -2.49
N LEU A 63 8.53 9.85 -3.44
CA LEU A 63 8.35 8.43 -3.76
C LEU A 63 9.14 7.97 -4.98
N GLN A 64 9.93 8.84 -5.59
CA GLN A 64 10.64 8.48 -6.80
C GLN A 64 11.84 7.56 -6.54
N ASP A 65 12.63 7.90 -5.52
CA ASP A 65 13.85 7.15 -5.20
C ASP A 65 13.73 6.49 -3.83
N LEU A 66 12.76 5.61 -3.67
CA LEU A 66 12.54 4.93 -2.40
C LEU A 66 13.59 3.87 -2.11
N HIS A 67 13.98 3.81 -0.83
CA HIS A 67 14.79 2.73 -0.28
C HIS A 67 14.28 2.41 1.14
N PRO A 68 14.69 1.29 1.75
CA PRO A 68 14.12 0.86 3.03
C PRO A 68 14.20 1.89 4.17
N ASN A 69 15.18 2.79 4.10
CA ASN A 69 15.37 3.80 5.13
C ASN A 69 14.93 5.20 4.67
N SER A 70 14.13 5.30 3.63
CA SER A 70 13.65 6.61 3.17
C SER A 70 12.86 7.31 4.26
N PRO A 71 13.11 8.62 4.50
CA PRO A 71 12.41 9.35 5.54
C PRO A 71 11.01 9.78 5.05
N VAL A 72 10.21 8.82 4.69
CA VAL A 72 8.86 9.00 4.15
C VAL A 72 7.91 8.15 4.97
N ASP A 73 6.72 8.64 5.19
CA ASP A 73 5.71 7.90 5.95
C ASP A 73 5.27 6.64 5.21
N PHE A 74 4.85 5.63 5.94
CA PHE A 74 4.39 4.37 5.37
C PHE A 74 3.18 3.84 6.16
N ILE A 75 2.42 2.97 5.51
CA ILE A 75 1.25 2.35 6.11
C ILE A 75 1.68 1.42 7.23
N THR A 76 1.04 1.55 8.38
CA THR A 76 1.28 0.70 9.55
C THR A 76 0.02 -0.11 9.86
N GLU A 77 0.15 -1.15 10.69
CA GLU A 77 -0.98 -2.03 10.98
C GLU A 77 -2.14 -1.33 11.67
N ASP A 78 -1.87 -0.32 12.50
CA ASP A 78 -2.91 0.44 13.17
C ASP A 78 -3.74 1.30 12.20
N MET A 79 -3.25 1.52 10.99
CA MET A 79 -3.99 2.23 9.96
C MET A 79 -4.95 1.32 9.19
N LEU A 80 -4.86 0.00 9.38
CA LEU A 80 -5.70 -0.95 8.68
C LEU A 80 -7.06 -1.07 9.36
N ASN A 81 -8.10 -1.16 8.54
CA ASN A 81 -9.47 -1.22 9.01
C ASN A 81 -10.07 -2.61 8.74
N CYS A 82 -9.31 -3.65 9.02
CA CYS A 82 -9.76 -5.03 8.86
C CYS A 82 -8.95 -5.95 9.78
N ASP A 83 -9.65 -6.82 10.50
CA ASP A 83 -9.01 -7.73 11.45
C ASP A 83 -8.20 -8.82 10.76
N TRP A 84 -8.49 -9.10 9.49
CA TRP A 84 -7.84 -10.14 8.72
C TRP A 84 -6.70 -9.62 7.82
N CYS A 85 -6.49 -8.31 7.79
CA CYS A 85 -5.40 -7.76 7.02
C CYS A 85 -4.07 -7.98 7.73
N THR A 86 -3.03 -8.19 6.96
CA THR A 86 -1.67 -8.29 7.48
C THR A 86 -0.72 -7.56 6.55
N LEU A 87 0.32 -6.98 7.13
CA LEU A 87 1.43 -6.41 6.38
C LEU A 87 2.58 -7.41 6.21
N ASP A 88 2.36 -8.68 6.55
CA ASP A 88 3.36 -9.71 6.32
C ASP A 88 3.46 -10.04 4.83
N PRO A 89 4.64 -10.29 4.30
CA PRO A 89 4.80 -10.72 2.92
C PRO A 89 4.11 -12.05 2.66
N LEU A 90 3.46 -12.16 1.52
CA LEU A 90 2.83 -13.38 1.07
C LEU A 90 3.65 -14.00 -0.07
N PRO A 91 3.47 -15.31 -0.36
CA PRO A 91 4.18 -15.95 -1.47
C PRO A 91 3.94 -15.25 -2.80
N VAL A 92 4.89 -15.44 -3.72
CA VAL A 92 4.78 -14.88 -5.07
C VAL A 92 3.45 -15.24 -5.72
N PHE A 93 2.90 -14.30 -6.46
CA PHE A 93 1.61 -14.36 -7.14
C PHE A 93 0.40 -14.33 -6.20
N SER A 94 0.59 -14.24 -4.89
CA SER A 94 -0.52 -13.97 -3.97
C SER A 94 -0.94 -12.50 -4.09
N GLU A 95 -2.22 -12.26 -3.94
CA GLU A 95 -2.74 -10.90 -3.97
C GLU A 95 -2.79 -10.32 -2.56
N SER A 96 -2.24 -9.14 -2.38
CA SER A 96 -2.43 -8.37 -1.17
C SER A 96 -3.72 -7.57 -1.31
N PHE A 97 -4.48 -7.50 -0.24
CA PHE A 97 -5.71 -6.72 -0.23
C PHE A 97 -5.85 -6.06 1.14
N LEU A 98 -5.58 -4.78 1.20
CA LEU A 98 -5.55 -4.04 2.46
C LEU A 98 -6.64 -2.99 2.49
N TRP A 99 -7.38 -2.94 3.58
CA TRP A 99 -8.37 -1.91 3.83
C TRP A 99 -7.76 -0.89 4.77
N VAL A 100 -7.60 0.32 4.29
CA VAL A 100 -6.93 1.39 5.03
C VAL A 100 -7.95 2.42 5.48
N ASN A 101 -7.84 2.83 6.74
CA ASN A 101 -8.73 3.84 7.29
C ASN A 101 -8.33 5.23 6.77
N SER A 102 -9.21 5.86 6.03
CA SER A 102 -8.92 7.15 5.42
C SER A 102 -8.85 8.29 6.44
N SER A 103 -9.27 8.08 7.69
CA SER A 103 -9.19 9.10 8.72
C SER A 103 -7.75 9.47 9.11
N TYR A 104 -6.78 8.65 8.74
CA TYR A 104 -5.36 8.97 8.96
C TYR A 104 -4.83 9.99 7.96
N PHE A 105 -5.62 10.37 6.95
CA PHE A 105 -5.19 11.26 5.88
C PHE A 105 -6.04 12.53 5.89
N ASP A 106 -5.41 13.67 5.64
CA ASP A 106 -6.11 14.95 5.63
C ASP A 106 -7.12 14.99 4.46
N PRO A 107 -8.37 15.38 4.71
CA PRO A 107 -9.36 15.45 3.64
C PRO A 107 -9.00 16.54 2.62
N GLU A 108 -9.39 16.30 1.39
CA GLU A 108 -9.15 17.22 0.27
C GLU A 108 -7.67 17.44 -0.08
N VAL A 109 -6.77 16.63 0.49
CA VAL A 109 -5.35 16.66 0.17
C VAL A 109 -5.01 15.42 -0.63
N GLN A 110 -4.31 15.58 -1.73
CA GLN A 110 -3.90 14.44 -2.56
C GLN A 110 -2.66 13.78 -1.98
N TYR A 111 -2.72 12.47 -1.85
CA TYR A 111 -1.61 11.62 -1.43
C TYR A 111 -1.23 10.67 -2.54
N TYR A 112 0.04 10.31 -2.60
CA TYR A 112 0.56 9.33 -3.53
C TYR A 112 1.04 8.13 -2.74
N PHE A 113 0.89 6.93 -3.30
CA PHE A 113 1.28 5.67 -2.66
C PHE A 113 2.17 4.87 -3.59
N ARG A 114 3.16 4.21 -3.04
CA ARG A 114 4.05 3.32 -3.78
C ARG A 114 4.54 2.20 -2.88
N VAL A 115 4.59 0.99 -3.40
CA VAL A 115 5.11 -0.17 -2.68
C VAL A 115 6.60 -0.31 -2.96
N LEU A 116 7.36 -0.62 -1.92
CA LEU A 116 8.76 -1.01 -2.02
C LEU A 116 8.87 -2.41 -1.48
N ALA A 117 9.35 -3.35 -2.28
CA ALA A 117 9.63 -4.73 -1.85
C ALA A 117 11.13 -4.92 -1.67
N VAL A 118 11.51 -5.69 -0.67
CA VAL A 118 12.92 -5.93 -0.32
C VAL A 118 13.16 -7.43 -0.26
N ASP A 119 14.18 -7.91 -0.92
CA ASP A 119 14.55 -9.32 -0.91
C ASP A 119 15.48 -9.66 0.26
N ASN A 120 15.85 -10.93 0.37
CA ASN A 120 16.73 -11.38 1.44
C ASN A 120 18.17 -10.86 1.31
N GLY A 121 18.56 -10.40 0.14
CA GLY A 121 19.87 -9.81 -0.10
C GLY A 121 19.89 -8.29 0.06
N GLY A 122 18.76 -7.68 0.36
CA GLY A 122 18.67 -6.22 0.49
C GLY A 122 18.41 -5.49 -0.82
N LYS A 123 18.19 -6.21 -1.93
CA LYS A 123 17.84 -5.58 -3.18
C LYS A 123 16.35 -5.22 -3.17
N THR A 124 15.98 -4.23 -3.94
CA THR A 124 14.64 -3.66 -3.89
C THR A 124 14.00 -3.56 -5.27
N SER A 125 12.69 -3.55 -5.27
CA SER A 125 11.91 -3.10 -6.43
C SER A 125 10.72 -2.29 -5.96
N THR A 126 10.20 -1.45 -6.84
CA THR A 126 9.09 -0.58 -6.52
C THR A 126 7.90 -0.84 -7.43
N SER A 127 6.73 -0.41 -7.00
CA SER A 127 5.52 -0.49 -7.79
C SER A 127 5.31 0.75 -8.67
N ASN A 128 4.26 0.71 -9.47
CA ASN A 128 3.66 1.93 -10.00
C ASN A 128 3.14 2.79 -8.84
N MET A 129 2.89 4.06 -9.10
CA MET A 129 2.30 4.97 -8.12
C MET A 129 0.81 5.10 -8.36
N VAL A 130 0.05 5.23 -7.26
CA VAL A 130 -1.37 5.56 -7.30
C VAL A 130 -1.61 6.80 -6.46
N ALA A 131 -2.67 7.52 -6.74
CA ALA A 131 -3.02 8.75 -6.06
C ALA A 131 -4.40 8.62 -5.42
N PHE A 132 -4.59 9.29 -4.30
CA PHE A 132 -5.84 9.30 -3.57
C PHE A 132 -6.05 10.65 -2.88
N THR A 133 -7.26 11.17 -3.00
CA THR A 133 -7.66 12.37 -2.27
C THR A 133 -8.86 12.00 -1.40
N PRO A 134 -8.72 11.96 -0.08
CA PRO A 134 -9.83 11.62 0.78
C PRO A 134 -10.95 12.65 0.63
N CYS A 135 -12.16 12.16 0.46
CA CYS A 135 -13.32 13.03 0.47
C CYS A 135 -13.67 13.40 1.91
N PRO A 136 -14.18 14.61 2.14
CA PRO A 136 -14.72 14.93 3.45
C PRO A 136 -15.85 13.96 3.79
N PHE A 137 -15.94 13.59 5.05
CA PHE A 137 -17.05 12.77 5.52
C PHE A 137 -18.29 13.66 5.58
N TRP A 138 -19.35 13.28 4.86
CA TRP A 138 -20.61 14.01 4.85
C TRP A 138 -21.64 13.24 5.66
N LEU A 139 -22.24 13.90 6.64
CA LEU A 139 -23.38 13.38 7.34
C LEU A 139 -24.63 14.03 6.74
N GLU A 140 -25.51 13.20 6.22
CA GLU A 140 -26.76 13.69 5.68
C GLU A 140 -27.81 13.63 6.78
N VAL A 141 -28.38 14.79 7.11
CA VAL A 141 -29.39 14.89 8.14
C VAL A 141 -30.71 15.24 7.49
N TYR A 142 -31.69 14.40 7.69
CA TYR A 142 -33.03 14.65 7.17
C TYR A 142 -33.85 15.36 8.22
N ASN A 143 -34.41 16.52 7.88
CA ASN A 143 -35.42 17.13 8.68
C ASN A 143 -36.77 16.63 8.21
N LYS A 144 -37.39 15.78 9.02
CA LYS A 144 -38.66 15.16 8.66
C LYS A 144 -39.80 16.13 8.43
N GLN A 145 -39.69 17.35 8.98
CA GLN A 145 -40.78 18.32 8.84
C GLN A 145 -40.75 19.07 7.53
N ASP A 146 -39.53 19.38 7.03
CA ASP A 146 -39.38 20.21 5.85
C ASP A 146 -38.87 19.49 4.64
N LEU A 147 -38.52 18.21 4.75
CA LEU A 147 -37.88 17.45 3.69
C LEU A 147 -36.60 18.13 3.17
N SER A 148 -35.99 18.96 4.00
CA SER A 148 -34.76 19.61 3.62
C SER A 148 -33.56 18.77 4.05
N PHE A 149 -32.51 18.88 3.25
CA PHE A 149 -31.30 18.11 3.51
C PHE A 149 -30.25 19.07 4.05
N PHE A 150 -29.62 18.68 5.14
CA PHE A 150 -28.47 19.39 5.65
C PHE A 150 -27.26 18.49 5.53
N TYR A 151 -26.18 19.01 4.94
CA TYR A 151 -24.94 18.29 4.84
C TYR A 151 -23.97 18.87 5.85
N VAL A 152 -23.47 18.02 6.73
CA VAL A 152 -22.46 18.43 7.69
C VAL A 152 -21.15 17.79 7.25
N LYS A 153 -20.18 18.63 6.93
CA LYS A 153 -18.87 18.16 6.53
C LYS A 153 -18.07 17.88 7.79
N LEU A 154 -17.69 16.62 7.98
CA LEU A 154 -16.88 16.23 9.10
C LEU A 154 -15.47 15.97 8.60
N TYR A 155 -14.51 16.61 9.22
CA TYR A 155 -13.12 16.33 8.93
C TYR A 155 -12.64 15.33 9.99
N SER A 156 -11.89 14.34 9.57
CA SER A 156 -11.23 13.50 10.55
C SER A 156 -10.20 14.34 11.26
N ALA A 157 -10.28 14.36 12.52
CA ALA A 157 -9.34 15.14 13.35
C ALA A 157 -7.99 14.44 13.40
#